data_b113c727410059df0ec2d57d5836c992
#
_entry.id   b113c727410059df0ec2d57d5836c992
#
_cell.length_a   1.000
_cell.length_b   1.000
_cell.length_c   1.000
_cell.angle_alpha   90.00
_cell.angle_beta   90.00
_cell.angle_gamma   90.00
#
_symmetry.space_group_name_H-M   'P 1'
#
loop_
_entity.id
_entity.type
_entity.pdbx_description
1 polymer ?
#
loop_
_entity_poly.entity_id
_entity_poly.type
_entity_poly.pdbx_seq_one_letter_code
_entity_poly.pdbx_strand_id
1 'polypeptide(L)'
;MRVRILIAFAMLLTVPLPGLSRAQDASMGSGIKVNVTGFRNDKGQLGCSLWPGPQGFPRDDSHILKHIWAPIKNANGECVFGGIFPAGDYAVTLFHDENKNGKFDSNFIGYPLEGYGFSNNAKAQFAAPSFDECKFHYDGAGWKQISVKMIYR
;
A
#
# COMPACT_ATOMS: atom_id res chain seq x y z
N MET A 1 -6.70 -45.61 -69.95
CA MET A 1 -5.60 -45.52 -68.97
C MET A 1 -5.92 -44.40 -68.00
N ARG A 2 -6.49 -44.69 -66.81
CA ARG A 2 -6.97 -43.69 -65.81
C ARG A 2 -5.96 -43.64 -64.67
N VAL A 3 -5.26 -42.51 -64.55
CA VAL A 3 -4.30 -42.27 -63.46
C VAL A 3 -5.13 -41.81 -62.25
N ARG A 4 -5.07 -42.56 -61.15
CA ARG A 4 -5.65 -42.17 -59.83
C ARG A 4 -4.53 -41.48 -59.01
N ILE A 5 -4.71 -40.19 -58.75
CA ILE A 5 -3.86 -39.43 -57.85
C ILE A 5 -4.38 -39.63 -56.45
N LEU A 6 -3.60 -40.29 -55.58
CA LEU A 6 -3.85 -40.39 -54.12
C LEU A 6 -3.28 -39.15 -53.47
N ILE A 7 -4.20 -38.32 -52.92
CA ILE A 7 -3.82 -37.21 -52.08
C ILE A 7 -3.75 -37.73 -50.63
N ALA A 8 -2.51 -37.81 -50.10
CA ALA A 8 -2.28 -38.13 -48.71
C ALA A 8 -2.53 -36.88 -47.87
N PHE A 9 -3.54 -36.92 -47.01
CA PHE A 9 -3.90 -35.89 -46.03
C PHE A 9 -3.02 -36.05 -44.81
N ALA A 10 -1.97 -35.22 -44.68
CA ALA A 10 -1.14 -35.20 -43.49
C ALA A 10 -1.88 -34.47 -42.37
N MET A 11 -2.33 -35.19 -41.36
CA MET A 11 -2.97 -34.71 -40.17
C MET A 11 -1.88 -34.15 -39.24
N LEU A 12 -1.71 -32.83 -39.19
CA LEU A 12 -0.80 -32.16 -38.26
C LEU A 12 -1.41 -32.21 -36.85
N LEU A 13 -0.83 -33.04 -35.99
CA LEU A 13 -1.17 -33.10 -34.57
C LEU A 13 -0.54 -31.88 -33.90
N THR A 14 -1.35 -30.84 -33.55
CA THR A 14 -0.92 -29.75 -32.72
C THR A 14 -0.97 -30.17 -31.26
N VAL A 15 0.21 -30.38 -30.66
CA VAL A 15 0.34 -30.62 -29.23
C VAL A 15 0.27 -29.22 -28.55
N PRO A 16 -0.68 -29.00 -27.62
CA PRO A 16 -0.69 -27.77 -26.84
C PRO A 16 0.48 -27.80 -25.86
N LEU A 17 1.36 -26.82 -25.95
CA LEU A 17 2.42 -26.56 -24.98
C LEU A 17 1.81 -26.01 -23.66
N PRO A 18 1.93 -26.71 -22.52
CA PRO A 18 1.56 -26.15 -21.23
C PRO A 18 2.71 -25.28 -20.74
N GLY A 19 2.57 -23.97 -20.75
CA GLY A 19 3.64 -23.18 -20.16
C GLY A 19 3.59 -21.65 -20.30
N LEU A 20 2.48 -21.05 -20.70
CA LEU A 20 2.46 -19.57 -20.90
C LEU A 20 1.40 -18.82 -20.08
N SER A 21 0.84 -19.42 -19.03
CA SER A 21 -0.20 -18.74 -18.22
C SER A 21 0.33 -17.97 -17.00
N ARG A 22 1.63 -17.91 -16.74
CA ARG A 22 2.18 -17.27 -15.53
C ARG A 22 2.78 -15.88 -15.75
N ALA A 23 2.89 -15.44 -17.00
CA ALA A 23 3.46 -14.12 -17.33
C ALA A 23 2.42 -13.00 -17.47
N GLN A 24 1.13 -13.31 -17.52
CA GLN A 24 0.07 -12.31 -17.68
C GLN A 24 -0.49 -11.73 -16.37
N ASP A 25 -0.27 -12.39 -15.22
CA ASP A 25 -0.69 -11.86 -13.92
C ASP A 25 0.23 -10.75 -13.37
N ALA A 26 1.45 -10.62 -13.91
CA ALA A 26 2.38 -9.56 -13.52
C ALA A 26 1.97 -8.15 -14.00
N SER A 27 0.98 -8.03 -14.87
CA SER A 27 0.47 -6.73 -15.36
C SER A 27 -0.67 -6.15 -14.52
N MET A 28 -1.17 -6.87 -13.52
CA MET A 28 -2.29 -6.47 -12.67
C MET A 28 -1.89 -5.55 -11.50
N GLY A 29 -0.71 -4.94 -11.56
CA GLY A 29 -0.22 -4.03 -10.53
C GLY A 29 0.04 -4.71 -9.19
N SER A 30 0.97 -4.17 -8.42
CA SER A 30 1.31 -4.65 -7.08
C SER A 30 1.55 -3.48 -6.13
N GLY A 31 1.53 -3.74 -4.83
CA GLY A 31 1.80 -2.73 -3.84
C GLY A 31 0.99 -2.88 -2.56
N ILE A 32 0.89 -1.78 -1.83
CA ILE A 32 0.20 -1.74 -0.55
C ILE A 32 -0.92 -0.71 -0.62
N LYS A 33 -2.15 -1.12 -0.28
CA LYS A 33 -3.32 -0.25 -0.15
C LYS A 33 -3.67 -0.09 1.31
N VAL A 34 -3.91 1.13 1.73
CA VAL A 34 -4.28 1.45 3.10
C VAL A 34 -5.65 2.13 3.08
N ASN A 35 -6.67 1.44 3.56
CA ASN A 35 -7.98 2.03 3.79
C ASN A 35 -7.98 2.76 5.13
N VAL A 36 -8.33 4.03 5.11
CA VAL A 36 -8.32 4.88 6.29
C VAL A 36 -9.72 5.38 6.60
N THR A 37 -10.13 5.19 7.84
CA THR A 37 -11.48 5.57 8.32
C THR A 37 -11.40 6.45 9.56
N GLY A 38 -12.52 7.04 9.95
CA GLY A 38 -12.63 7.77 11.22
C GLY A 38 -12.09 9.19 11.18
N PHE A 39 -12.06 9.82 10.01
CA PHE A 39 -11.78 11.24 9.92
C PHE A 39 -12.89 12.05 10.58
N ARG A 40 -12.50 13.07 11.38
CA ARG A 40 -13.48 13.95 12.04
C ARG A 40 -14.16 14.95 11.08
N ASN A 41 -13.57 15.15 9.90
CA ASN A 41 -14.11 15.94 8.81
C ASN A 41 -13.35 15.63 7.50
N ASP A 42 -13.81 16.17 6.36
CA ASP A 42 -13.20 15.97 5.04
C ASP A 42 -12.27 17.13 4.63
N LYS A 43 -11.92 18.03 5.54
CA LYS A 43 -11.02 19.15 5.24
C LYS A 43 -9.59 18.65 5.05
N GLY A 44 -8.81 19.41 4.28
CA GLY A 44 -7.39 19.13 4.14
C GLY A 44 -7.10 17.92 3.25
N GLN A 45 -6.21 17.06 3.72
CA GLN A 45 -5.72 15.90 2.99
C GLN A 45 -5.18 14.82 3.95
N LEU A 46 -5.08 13.60 3.47
CA LEU A 46 -4.47 12.48 4.17
C LEU A 46 -3.01 12.34 3.74
N GLY A 47 -2.07 12.46 4.66
CA GLY A 47 -0.66 12.11 4.47
C GLY A 47 -0.38 10.66 4.89
N CYS A 48 0.30 9.90 4.04
CA CYS A 48 0.65 8.51 4.29
C CYS A 48 2.13 8.29 4.02
N SER A 49 2.85 7.71 4.97
CA SER A 49 4.26 7.35 4.83
C SER A 49 4.45 5.85 5.00
N LEU A 50 5.13 5.22 4.03
CA LEU A 50 5.53 3.82 4.05
C LEU A 50 6.98 3.71 4.54
N TRP A 51 7.19 2.89 5.55
CA TRP A 51 8.48 2.67 6.20
C TRP A 51 8.98 1.25 5.94
N PRO A 52 10.23 1.10 5.47
CA PRO A 52 10.80 -0.22 5.13
C PRO A 52 11.50 -0.90 6.32
N GLY A 53 11.52 -0.27 7.49
CA GLY A 53 12.23 -0.77 8.67
C GLY A 53 12.16 0.17 9.87
N PRO A 54 12.78 -0.20 10.99
CA PRO A 54 12.71 0.54 12.24
C PRO A 54 13.58 1.81 12.28
N GLN A 55 14.51 1.99 11.33
CA GLN A 55 15.39 3.16 11.31
C GLN A 55 14.57 4.44 11.16
N GLY A 56 14.75 5.36 12.10
CA GLY A 56 14.08 6.66 12.09
C GLY A 56 12.58 6.62 12.40
N PHE A 57 11.94 5.44 12.38
CA PHE A 57 10.50 5.30 12.61
C PHE A 57 10.08 5.80 14.00
N PRO A 58 9.00 6.56 14.10
CA PRO A 58 8.19 7.18 13.04
C PRO A 58 8.48 8.67 12.86
N ARG A 59 9.70 9.15 13.18
CA ARG A 59 10.00 10.60 13.34
C ARG A 59 11.02 11.17 12.37
N ASP A 60 11.91 10.35 11.85
CA ASP A 60 12.95 10.78 10.91
C ASP A 60 12.54 10.45 9.47
N ASP A 61 11.92 11.43 8.83
CA ASP A 61 11.37 11.30 7.48
C ASP A 61 12.40 10.93 6.40
N SER A 62 13.70 11.08 6.70
CA SER A 62 14.77 10.66 5.77
C SER A 62 14.80 9.16 5.51
N HIS A 63 14.12 8.37 6.35
CA HIS A 63 14.03 6.91 6.23
C HIS A 63 12.69 6.43 5.63
N ILE A 64 11.81 7.35 5.23
CA ILE A 64 10.56 7.01 4.55
C ILE A 64 10.87 6.47 3.16
N LEU A 65 10.34 5.28 2.84
CA LEU A 65 10.47 4.69 1.51
C LEU A 65 9.61 5.42 0.48
N LYS A 66 8.38 5.76 0.85
CA LYS A 66 7.44 6.46 -0.03
C LYS A 66 6.44 7.26 0.79
N HIS A 67 6.21 8.51 0.40
CA HIS A 67 5.16 9.37 0.94
C HIS A 67 4.14 9.69 -0.15
N ILE A 68 2.86 9.71 0.21
CA ILE A 68 1.76 10.06 -0.70
C ILE A 68 0.72 10.90 0.02
N TRP A 69 0.07 11.75 -0.75
CA TRP A 69 -1.10 12.51 -0.35
C TRP A 69 -2.36 11.93 -1.00
N ALA A 70 -3.44 11.84 -0.24
CA ALA A 70 -4.71 11.33 -0.72
C ALA A 70 -5.88 12.23 -0.31
N PRO A 71 -6.94 12.29 -1.10
CA PRO A 71 -8.15 13.01 -0.72
C PRO A 71 -8.93 12.27 0.36
N ILE A 72 -9.66 13.06 1.16
CA ILE A 72 -10.61 12.55 2.15
C ILE A 72 -12.01 12.79 1.62
N LYS A 73 -12.88 11.77 1.69
CA LYS A 73 -14.28 11.86 1.27
C LYS A 73 -15.17 11.03 2.20
N ASN A 74 -16.24 11.61 2.71
CA ASN A 74 -17.19 10.95 3.60
C ASN A 74 -16.50 10.30 4.81
N ALA A 75 -15.57 11.03 5.45
CA ALA A 75 -14.75 10.57 6.57
C ALA A 75 -13.90 9.31 6.29
N ASN A 76 -13.54 9.08 5.01
CA ASN A 76 -12.70 7.97 4.57
C ASN A 76 -11.61 8.48 3.61
N GLY A 77 -10.50 7.73 3.53
CA GLY A 77 -9.42 7.95 2.58
C GLY A 77 -8.77 6.64 2.19
N GLU A 78 -8.06 6.63 1.07
CA GLU A 78 -7.28 5.49 0.62
C GLU A 78 -5.90 5.95 0.18
N CYS A 79 -4.86 5.32 0.72
CA CYS A 79 -3.50 5.50 0.26
C CYS A 79 -3.05 4.29 -0.56
N VAL A 80 -2.59 4.53 -1.79
CA VAL A 80 -2.14 3.49 -2.71
C VAL A 80 -0.65 3.63 -2.96
N PHE A 81 0.15 2.81 -2.31
CA PHE A 81 1.58 2.67 -2.58
C PHE A 81 1.76 1.66 -3.71
N GLY A 82 1.55 2.11 -4.96
CA GLY A 82 1.75 1.27 -6.14
C GLY A 82 3.24 1.13 -6.47
N GLY A 83 3.63 -0.08 -6.88
CA GLY A 83 4.99 -0.41 -7.28
C GLY A 83 5.42 -1.80 -6.82
N ILE A 84 6.62 -2.18 -7.24
CA ILE A 84 7.26 -3.42 -6.83
C ILE A 84 8.11 -3.12 -5.59
N PHE A 85 7.70 -3.68 -4.46
CA PHE A 85 8.48 -3.65 -3.22
C PHE A 85 8.99 -5.05 -2.91
N PRO A 86 10.20 -5.21 -2.33
CA PRO A 86 10.67 -6.51 -1.85
C PRO A 86 9.72 -7.12 -0.83
N ALA A 87 9.72 -8.45 -0.74
CA ALA A 87 9.09 -9.12 0.39
C ALA A 87 9.76 -8.70 1.70
N GLY A 88 8.97 -8.41 2.72
CA GLY A 88 9.51 -7.93 4.00
C GLY A 88 8.46 -7.29 4.89
N ASP A 89 8.92 -6.78 6.02
CA ASP A 89 8.09 -6.10 6.99
C ASP A 89 8.10 -4.59 6.72
N TYR A 90 6.91 -4.01 6.71
CA TYR A 90 6.67 -2.59 6.49
C TYR A 90 5.76 -2.04 7.57
N ALA A 91 5.87 -0.75 7.83
CA ALA A 91 4.90 -0.02 8.65
C ALA A 91 4.37 1.20 7.89
N VAL A 92 3.20 1.69 8.30
CA VAL A 92 2.60 2.91 7.76
C VAL A 92 2.29 3.87 8.89
N THR A 93 2.66 5.13 8.70
CA THR A 93 2.20 6.25 9.50
C THR A 93 1.26 7.12 8.70
N LEU A 94 0.23 7.66 9.34
CA LEU A 94 -0.81 8.47 8.73
C LEU A 94 -1.02 9.74 9.54
N PHE A 95 -1.36 10.83 8.86
CA PHE A 95 -1.89 12.02 9.53
C PHE A 95 -2.92 12.74 8.67
N HIS A 96 -3.82 13.45 9.35
CA HIS A 96 -4.85 14.27 8.74
C HIS A 96 -4.37 15.73 8.71
N ASP A 97 -3.73 16.14 7.63
CA ASP A 97 -3.29 17.51 7.39
C ASP A 97 -4.50 18.40 7.04
N GLU A 98 -5.17 18.91 8.09
CA GLU A 98 -6.43 19.65 7.95
C GLU A 98 -6.24 21.04 7.32
N ASN A 99 -5.07 21.64 7.47
CA ASN A 99 -4.74 22.98 6.97
C ASN A 99 -3.92 22.97 5.67
N LYS A 100 -3.52 21.77 5.18
CA LYS A 100 -2.69 21.55 3.97
C LYS A 100 -1.32 22.21 4.05
N ASN A 101 -0.71 22.25 5.24
CA ASN A 101 0.64 22.78 5.40
C ASN A 101 1.75 21.77 5.12
N GLY A 102 1.38 20.50 4.90
CA GLY A 102 2.29 19.41 4.59
C GLY A 102 3.07 18.88 5.78
N LYS A 103 2.65 19.21 7.01
CA LYS A 103 3.32 18.82 8.26
C LYS A 103 2.31 18.28 9.24
N PHE A 104 2.77 17.40 10.13
CA PHE A 104 1.97 16.96 11.26
C PHE A 104 2.05 18.00 12.38
N ASP A 105 0.93 18.64 12.68
CA ASP A 105 0.88 19.73 13.66
C ASP A 105 0.73 19.20 15.09
N SER A 106 1.56 19.74 15.97
CA SER A 106 1.51 19.52 17.41
C SER A 106 1.70 20.84 18.16
N ASN A 107 1.21 20.91 19.38
CA ASN A 107 1.47 22.07 20.22
C ASN A 107 2.91 22.07 20.78
N PHE A 108 3.26 23.12 21.53
CA PHE A 108 4.62 23.32 22.08
C PHE A 108 5.09 22.24 23.06
N ILE A 109 4.18 21.41 23.60
CA ILE A 109 4.52 20.26 24.46
C ILE A 109 4.46 18.94 23.68
N GLY A 110 4.31 18.98 22.34
CA GLY A 110 4.25 17.80 21.50
C GLY A 110 2.90 17.07 21.46
N TYR A 111 1.83 17.68 21.96
CA TYR A 111 0.49 17.12 21.88
C TYR A 111 -0.08 17.30 20.48
N PRO A 112 -0.59 16.21 19.84
CA PRO A 112 -1.16 16.27 18.50
C PRO A 112 -2.34 17.24 18.40
N LEU A 113 -2.31 18.14 17.43
CA LEU A 113 -3.43 19.01 17.06
C LEU A 113 -4.25 18.41 15.91
N GLU A 114 -3.65 17.53 15.15
CA GLU A 114 -4.23 16.83 14.01
C GLU A 114 -4.43 15.36 14.29
N GLY A 115 -5.29 14.73 13.47
CA GLY A 115 -5.51 13.29 13.54
C GLY A 115 -4.29 12.51 13.05
N TYR A 116 -4.04 11.36 13.62
CA TYR A 116 -2.95 10.47 13.23
C TYR A 116 -3.37 9.01 13.26
N GLY A 117 -2.57 8.14 12.67
CA GLY A 117 -2.80 6.71 12.69
C GLY A 117 -1.54 5.93 12.39
N PHE A 118 -1.53 4.67 12.79
CA PHE A 118 -0.45 3.72 12.54
C PHE A 118 -1.03 2.41 12.04
N SER A 119 -0.30 1.71 11.17
CA SER A 119 -0.66 0.34 10.77
C SER A 119 -0.86 -0.54 12.01
N ASN A 120 -1.65 -1.60 11.87
CA ASN A 120 -2.15 -2.46 12.96
C ASN A 120 -3.01 -1.72 14.00
N ASN A 121 -3.40 -0.47 13.74
CA ASN A 121 -4.09 0.39 14.71
C ASN A 121 -3.31 0.50 16.04
N ALA A 122 -1.98 0.49 15.96
CA ALA A 122 -1.11 0.61 17.12
C ALA A 122 -1.37 1.94 17.84
N LYS A 123 -1.38 1.89 19.18
CA LYS A 123 -1.81 3.02 20.02
C LYS A 123 -0.61 3.79 20.55
N ALA A 124 -0.60 5.10 20.29
CA ALA A 124 0.30 6.02 20.96
C ALA A 124 -0.26 6.37 22.35
N GLN A 125 0.16 5.70 23.41
CA GLN A 125 -0.31 6.00 24.77
C GLN A 125 0.45 7.18 25.39
N PHE A 126 1.76 7.02 25.63
CA PHE A 126 2.66 8.05 26.17
C PHE A 126 3.71 8.49 25.16
N ALA A 127 3.99 7.66 24.18
CA ALA A 127 4.90 7.92 23.07
C ALA A 127 4.34 7.32 21.78
N ALA A 128 4.95 7.64 20.64
CA ALA A 128 4.65 6.96 19.40
C ALA A 128 4.96 5.46 19.52
N PRO A 129 4.16 4.57 18.91
CA PRO A 129 4.43 3.14 18.92
C PRO A 129 5.74 2.81 18.20
N SER A 130 6.32 1.67 18.53
CA SER A 130 7.49 1.13 17.86
C SER A 130 7.17 0.60 16.47
N PHE A 131 8.19 0.41 15.63
CA PHE A 131 8.04 -0.25 14.34
C PHE A 131 7.46 -1.65 14.49
N ASP A 132 7.90 -2.42 15.48
CA ASP A 132 7.40 -3.79 15.73
C ASP A 132 5.92 -3.85 16.07
N GLU A 133 5.37 -2.84 16.73
CA GLU A 133 3.93 -2.75 17.00
C GLU A 133 3.12 -2.40 15.74
N CYS A 134 3.75 -1.70 14.78
CA CYS A 134 3.10 -1.22 13.56
C CYS A 134 3.32 -2.12 12.35
N LYS A 135 4.36 -2.96 12.33
CA LYS A 135 4.78 -3.71 11.15
C LYS A 135 3.74 -4.73 10.69
N PHE A 136 3.65 -4.89 9.39
CA PHE A 136 2.92 -5.94 8.70
C PHE A 136 3.80 -6.54 7.61
N HIS A 137 3.60 -7.81 7.30
CA HIS A 137 4.36 -8.48 6.25
C HIS A 137 3.74 -8.24 4.86
N TYR A 138 4.60 -7.96 3.87
CA TYR A 138 4.27 -7.92 2.46
C TYR A 138 5.06 -9.00 1.72
N ASP A 139 4.38 -9.83 0.92
CA ASP A 139 4.98 -11.01 0.29
C ASP A 139 5.81 -10.69 -0.98
N GLY A 140 5.89 -9.41 -1.36
CA GLY A 140 6.63 -8.97 -2.56
C GLY A 140 5.85 -9.09 -3.86
N ALA A 141 4.59 -9.53 -3.83
CA ALA A 141 3.77 -9.70 -5.01
C ALA A 141 2.29 -9.37 -4.76
N GLY A 142 1.59 -8.91 -5.81
CA GLY A 142 0.18 -8.56 -5.74
C GLY A 142 -0.10 -7.36 -4.80
N TRP A 143 -1.36 -7.23 -4.40
CA TRP A 143 -1.80 -6.15 -3.53
C TRP A 143 -1.97 -6.62 -2.09
N LYS A 144 -1.23 -6.01 -1.17
CA LYS A 144 -1.50 -6.09 0.28
C LYS A 144 -2.47 -4.99 0.67
N GLN A 145 -3.56 -5.36 1.32
CA GLN A 145 -4.54 -4.39 1.82
C GLN A 145 -4.56 -4.40 3.34
N ILE A 146 -4.50 -3.22 3.94
CA ILE A 146 -4.60 -3.00 5.38
C ILE A 146 -5.62 -1.89 5.66
N SER A 147 -6.14 -1.85 6.89
CA SER A 147 -7.08 -0.82 7.33
C SER A 147 -6.58 -0.15 8.59
N VAL A 148 -6.70 1.18 8.64
CA VAL A 148 -6.29 1.99 9.78
C VAL A 148 -7.41 2.95 10.14
N LYS A 149 -7.65 3.13 11.43
CA LYS A 149 -8.59 4.13 11.96
C LYS A 149 -7.82 5.34 12.49
N MET A 150 -8.24 6.53 12.08
CA MET A 150 -7.68 7.79 12.59
C MET A 150 -7.99 7.98 14.08
N ILE A 151 -7.02 8.54 14.78
CA ILE A 151 -7.08 8.86 16.21
C ILE A 151 -6.95 10.38 16.34
N TYR A 152 -7.83 10.98 17.12
CA TYR A 152 -7.79 12.39 17.52
C TYR A 152 -7.72 12.47 19.05
N ARG A 153 -7.02 13.46 19.57
CA ARG A 153 -6.86 13.70 20.99
C ARG A 153 -7.30 15.10 21.37
#